data_942ca1272131d304000d0c40a44c266b
#
_entry.id   942ca1272131d304000d0c40a44c266b
#
_cell.length_a   1.000
_cell.length_b   1.000
_cell.length_c   1.000
_cell.angle_alpha   90.00
_cell.angle_beta   90.00
_cell.angle_gamma   90.00
#
_symmetry.space_group_name_H-M   'P 1'
#
loop_
_entity.id
_entity.type
_entity.pdbx_description
1 polymer ?
#
loop_
_entity_poly.entity_id
_entity_poly.type
_entity_poly.pdbx_seq_one_letter_code
_entity_poly.pdbx_strand_id
1 'polypeptide(L)'
;ATLYAFNVAPGFGRRFALENLPIYNEKLAQEIRQKEAEQIRTDVEVRITGSDIDEKAVNRAKQNAEYACVMAGRALKSIGISKHIQRPDFIQSDFKDLSAPYETGLLLCNPPYGERLEDKESAKELYKDMNSLWTEFPKWDLGVITSNEDFQTCFNHKTGAVKKLRAGNLNTAFYIYRRS
;
A
#
# COMPACT_ATOMS: atom_id res chain seq x y z
N ALA A 1 -2.69 -3.53 -0.51
CA ALA A 1 -3.13 -3.54 0.89
C ALA A 1 -4.26 -4.58 1.08
N THR A 2 -5.44 -4.48 0.41
CA THR A 2 -6.58 -5.40 0.56
C THR A 2 -6.19 -6.87 0.38
N LEU A 3 -5.57 -7.24 -0.75
CA LEU A 3 -5.14 -8.62 -0.99
C LEU A 3 -4.17 -9.12 0.09
N TYR A 4 -3.25 -8.26 0.52
CA TYR A 4 -2.31 -8.59 1.60
C TYR A 4 -3.02 -8.84 2.93
N ALA A 5 -3.97 -7.98 3.29
CA ALA A 5 -4.71 -8.09 4.54
C ALA A 5 -5.48 -9.42 4.63
N PHE A 6 -6.11 -9.83 3.53
CA PHE A 6 -6.85 -11.10 3.46
C PHE A 6 -5.96 -12.31 3.10
N ASN A 7 -4.64 -12.12 2.98
CA ASN A 7 -3.70 -13.16 2.54
C ASN A 7 -4.10 -13.80 1.19
N VAL A 8 -4.59 -12.99 0.27
CA VAL A 8 -4.93 -13.44 -1.09
C VAL A 8 -3.71 -13.30 -1.99
N ALA A 9 -3.27 -14.39 -2.59
CA ALA A 9 -2.14 -14.38 -3.52
C ALA A 9 -2.42 -13.43 -4.70
N PRO A 10 -1.49 -12.49 -5.02
CA PRO A 10 -1.71 -11.49 -6.08
C PRO A 10 -2.00 -12.06 -7.46
N GLY A 11 -1.55 -13.31 -7.69
CA GLY A 11 -1.78 -14.05 -8.94
C GLY A 11 -3.07 -14.86 -8.98
N PHE A 12 -3.86 -14.91 -7.92
CA PHE A 12 -4.97 -15.84 -7.76
C PHE A 12 -5.99 -15.81 -8.91
N GLY A 13 -6.33 -14.65 -9.43
CA GLY A 13 -7.28 -14.49 -10.53
C GLY A 13 -6.65 -14.18 -11.88
N ARG A 14 -5.33 -14.35 -12.03
CA ARG A 14 -4.61 -14.09 -13.26
C ARG A 14 -4.36 -15.39 -14.03
N ARG A 15 -4.33 -15.27 -15.35
CA ARG A 15 -3.72 -16.26 -16.23
C ARG A 15 -2.23 -15.94 -16.39
N PHE A 16 -1.43 -16.97 -16.50
CA PHE A 16 0.01 -16.86 -16.70
C PHE A 16 0.41 -17.39 -18.07
N ALA A 17 1.43 -16.82 -18.69
CA ALA A 17 1.96 -17.30 -19.95
C ALA A 17 2.36 -18.78 -19.90
N LEU A 18 2.78 -19.27 -18.72
CA LEU A 18 3.07 -20.68 -18.48
C LEU A 18 1.90 -21.61 -18.85
N GLU A 19 0.65 -21.16 -18.72
CA GLU A 19 -0.55 -21.95 -19.02
C GLU A 19 -0.66 -22.31 -20.51
N ASN A 20 0.09 -21.64 -21.38
CA ASN A 20 0.14 -21.92 -22.82
C ASN A 20 1.32 -22.78 -23.22
N LEU A 21 2.18 -23.21 -22.26
CA LEU A 21 3.35 -24.02 -22.55
C LEU A 21 3.05 -25.52 -22.42
N PRO A 22 3.70 -26.39 -23.23
CA PRO A 22 3.49 -27.85 -23.15
C PRO A 22 3.84 -28.47 -21.80
N ILE A 23 4.66 -27.81 -20.99
CA ILE A 23 5.06 -28.24 -19.63
C ILE A 23 4.00 -27.91 -18.57
N TYR A 24 2.93 -27.17 -18.93
CA TYR A 24 1.90 -26.81 -17.98
C TYR A 24 1.11 -28.02 -17.50
N ASN A 25 1.04 -28.16 -16.19
CA ASN A 25 0.25 -29.20 -15.55
C ASN A 25 -0.96 -28.55 -14.86
N GLU A 26 -2.12 -28.65 -15.50
CA GLU A 26 -3.36 -28.06 -15.02
C GLU A 26 -3.78 -28.61 -13.66
N LYS A 27 -3.62 -29.92 -13.44
CA LYS A 27 -4.00 -30.56 -12.18
C LYS A 27 -3.15 -30.00 -11.01
N LEU A 28 -1.84 -29.93 -11.19
CA LEU A 28 -0.94 -29.34 -10.20
C LEU A 28 -1.25 -27.86 -9.96
N ALA A 29 -1.56 -27.11 -11.00
CA ALA A 29 -1.94 -25.70 -10.86
C ALA A 29 -3.24 -25.53 -10.07
N GLN A 30 -4.22 -26.40 -10.27
CA GLN A 30 -5.47 -26.41 -9.50
C GLN A 30 -5.22 -26.77 -8.02
N GLU A 31 -4.39 -27.79 -7.76
CA GLU A 31 -4.00 -28.16 -6.39
C GLU A 31 -3.30 -27.02 -5.65
N ILE A 32 -2.39 -26.28 -6.35
CA ILE A 32 -1.72 -25.12 -5.77
C ILE A 32 -2.72 -24.00 -5.49
N ARG A 33 -3.61 -23.68 -6.45
CA ARG A 33 -4.65 -22.67 -6.26
C ARG A 33 -5.57 -22.99 -5.08
N GLN A 34 -5.93 -24.27 -4.91
CA GLN A 34 -6.75 -24.71 -3.79
C GLN A 34 -6.03 -24.51 -2.46
N LYS A 35 -4.76 -24.91 -2.36
CA LYS A 35 -3.94 -24.69 -1.15
C LYS A 35 -3.78 -23.21 -0.80
N GLU A 36 -3.55 -22.36 -1.80
CA GLU A 36 -3.47 -20.91 -1.60
C GLU A 36 -4.83 -20.32 -1.16
N ALA A 37 -5.93 -20.84 -1.70
CA ALA A 37 -7.27 -20.41 -1.28
C ALA A 37 -7.56 -20.74 0.19
N GLU A 38 -7.10 -21.89 0.67
CA GLU A 38 -7.24 -22.31 2.08
C GLU A 38 -6.46 -21.42 3.07
N GLN A 39 -5.44 -20.68 2.57
CA GLN A 39 -4.67 -19.73 3.37
C GLN A 39 -5.33 -18.35 3.48
N ILE A 40 -6.46 -18.14 2.78
CA ILE A 40 -7.15 -16.84 2.81
C ILE A 40 -7.73 -16.59 4.20
N ARG A 41 -7.40 -15.43 4.75
CA ARG A 41 -7.90 -15.01 6.06
C ARG A 41 -9.34 -14.52 5.94
N THR A 42 -10.24 -15.10 6.72
CA THR A 42 -11.67 -14.78 6.70
C THR A 42 -12.11 -13.98 7.92
N ASP A 43 -11.26 -13.91 8.94
CA ASP A 43 -11.47 -13.28 10.24
C ASP A 43 -11.02 -11.82 10.31
N VAL A 44 -10.48 -11.29 9.20
CA VAL A 44 -9.87 -9.96 9.17
C VAL A 44 -10.92 -8.88 8.97
N GLU A 45 -10.89 -7.89 9.85
CA GLU A 45 -11.48 -6.58 9.63
C GLU A 45 -10.38 -5.58 9.34
N VAL A 46 -10.39 -5.03 8.13
CA VAL A 46 -9.39 -4.04 7.68
C VAL A 46 -10.09 -2.80 7.20
N ARG A 47 -9.65 -1.67 7.73
CA ARG A 47 -10.07 -0.35 7.27
C ARG A 47 -8.89 0.30 6.57
N ILE A 48 -9.03 0.55 5.29
CA ILE A 48 -8.00 1.15 4.43
C ILE A 48 -8.57 2.43 3.86
N THR A 49 -7.88 3.53 4.12
CA THR A 49 -8.17 4.83 3.52
C THR A 49 -6.95 5.31 2.74
N GLY A 50 -7.16 6.15 1.75
CA GLY A 50 -6.09 6.80 1.02
C GLY A 50 -6.50 8.19 0.57
N SER A 51 -5.53 9.06 0.42
CA SER A 51 -5.74 10.42 -0.10
C SER A 51 -4.64 10.79 -1.08
N ASP A 52 -5.00 11.65 -2.01
CA ASP A 52 -4.07 12.30 -2.92
C ASP A 52 -4.66 13.66 -3.30
N ILE A 53 -3.82 14.63 -3.60
CA ILE A 53 -4.26 15.94 -4.13
C ILE A 53 -4.70 15.84 -5.59
N ASP A 54 -4.17 14.85 -6.33
CA ASP A 54 -4.53 14.59 -7.72
C ASP A 54 -5.77 13.71 -7.82
N GLU A 55 -6.87 14.29 -8.30
CA GLU A 55 -8.12 13.58 -8.56
C GLU A 55 -7.94 12.35 -9.46
N LYS A 56 -7.03 12.41 -10.44
CA LYS A 56 -6.76 11.29 -11.35
C LYS A 56 -6.11 10.13 -10.59
N ALA A 57 -5.20 10.42 -9.65
CA ALA A 57 -4.59 9.42 -8.80
C ALA A 57 -5.66 8.77 -7.90
N VAL A 58 -6.54 9.56 -7.29
CA VAL A 58 -7.67 9.07 -6.48
C VAL A 58 -8.60 8.17 -7.29
N ASN A 59 -8.99 8.58 -8.49
CA ASN A 59 -9.87 7.79 -9.35
C ASN A 59 -9.21 6.47 -9.77
N ARG A 60 -7.92 6.47 -10.07
CA ARG A 60 -7.15 5.24 -10.35
C ARG A 60 -7.07 4.33 -9.13
N ALA A 61 -6.88 4.90 -7.94
CA ALA A 61 -6.85 4.14 -6.69
C ALA A 61 -8.20 3.46 -6.41
N LYS A 62 -9.33 4.16 -6.63
CA LYS A 62 -10.68 3.60 -6.53
C LYS A 62 -10.88 2.40 -7.48
N GLN A 63 -10.47 2.52 -8.74
CA GLN A 63 -10.56 1.43 -9.72
C GLN A 63 -9.70 0.22 -9.32
N ASN A 64 -8.47 0.47 -8.84
CA ASN A 64 -7.59 -0.60 -8.38
C ASN A 64 -8.15 -1.29 -7.13
N ALA A 65 -8.77 -0.56 -6.22
CA ALA A 65 -9.44 -1.11 -5.05
C ALA A 65 -10.63 -2.00 -5.43
N GLU A 66 -11.46 -1.54 -6.36
CA GLU A 66 -12.56 -2.33 -6.92
C GLU A 66 -12.07 -3.68 -7.46
N TYR A 67 -11.03 -3.62 -8.30
CA TYR A 67 -10.43 -4.83 -8.86
C TYR A 67 -9.91 -5.77 -7.77
N ALA A 68 -9.21 -5.24 -6.77
CA ALA A 68 -8.67 -6.03 -5.65
C ALA A 68 -9.79 -6.71 -4.85
N CYS A 69 -10.89 -6.00 -4.57
CA CYS A 69 -12.04 -6.55 -3.85
C CYS A 69 -12.75 -7.65 -4.64
N VAL A 70 -12.91 -7.47 -5.97
CA VAL A 70 -13.48 -8.50 -6.85
C VAL A 70 -12.59 -9.75 -6.85
N MET A 71 -11.27 -9.58 -6.90
CA MET A 71 -10.31 -10.68 -6.86
C MET A 71 -10.38 -11.44 -5.54
N ALA A 72 -10.36 -10.72 -4.42
CA ALA A 72 -10.47 -11.33 -3.11
C ALA A 72 -11.83 -12.05 -2.92
N GLY A 73 -12.92 -11.47 -3.40
CA GLY A 73 -14.24 -12.09 -3.37
C GLY A 73 -14.31 -13.37 -4.19
N ARG A 74 -13.70 -13.42 -5.37
CA ARG A 74 -13.60 -14.64 -6.18
C ARG A 74 -12.79 -15.73 -5.48
N ALA A 75 -11.68 -15.35 -4.85
CA ALA A 75 -10.85 -16.26 -4.09
C ALA A 75 -11.62 -16.89 -2.92
N LEU A 76 -12.33 -16.09 -2.12
CA LEU A 76 -13.19 -16.58 -1.05
C LEU A 76 -14.30 -17.51 -1.58
N LYS A 77 -14.94 -17.12 -2.67
CA LYS A 77 -16.00 -17.95 -3.28
C LYS A 77 -15.47 -19.31 -3.74
N SER A 78 -14.24 -19.42 -4.20
CA SER A 78 -13.66 -20.69 -4.65
C SER A 78 -13.50 -21.72 -3.53
N ILE A 79 -13.48 -21.27 -2.27
CA ILE A 79 -13.47 -22.14 -1.08
C ILE A 79 -14.82 -22.18 -0.34
N GLY A 80 -15.90 -21.79 -1.03
CA GLY A 80 -17.26 -21.86 -0.48
C GLY A 80 -17.63 -20.73 0.48
N ILE A 81 -16.80 -19.70 0.61
CA ILE A 81 -17.05 -18.59 1.51
C ILE A 81 -17.63 -17.39 0.77
N SER A 82 -18.81 -16.95 1.19
CA SER A 82 -19.41 -15.71 0.71
C SER A 82 -19.26 -14.64 1.78
N LYS A 83 -18.26 -13.78 1.63
CA LYS A 83 -18.00 -12.66 2.54
C LYS A 83 -17.94 -11.36 1.74
N HIS A 84 -18.60 -10.32 2.27
CA HIS A 84 -18.43 -8.97 1.75
C HIS A 84 -17.06 -8.45 2.15
N ILE A 85 -16.30 -7.95 1.17
CA ILE A 85 -15.01 -7.34 1.40
C ILE A 85 -15.20 -5.84 1.40
N GLN A 86 -14.92 -5.20 2.53
CA GLN A 86 -14.99 -3.75 2.64
C GLN A 86 -13.98 -3.11 1.68
N ARG A 87 -14.48 -2.22 0.84
CA ARG A 87 -13.62 -1.47 -0.08
C ARG A 87 -12.81 -0.43 0.69
N PRO A 88 -11.55 -0.21 0.29
CA PRO A 88 -10.82 0.97 0.71
C PRO A 88 -11.51 2.26 0.28
N ASP A 89 -11.48 3.25 1.13
CA ASP A 89 -12.00 4.59 0.84
C ASP A 89 -10.87 5.49 0.34
N PHE A 90 -11.14 6.25 -0.74
CA PHE A 90 -10.18 7.21 -1.28
C PHE A 90 -10.82 8.56 -1.45
N ILE A 91 -10.13 9.60 -0.96
CA ILE A 91 -10.57 10.99 -1.01
C ILE A 91 -9.53 11.87 -1.71
N GLN A 92 -9.99 12.89 -2.41
CA GLN A 92 -9.11 13.95 -2.86
C GLN A 92 -8.90 14.91 -1.69
N SER A 93 -7.69 14.97 -1.17
CA SER A 93 -7.34 15.82 -0.03
C SER A 93 -5.85 16.04 0.04
N ASP A 94 -5.42 17.19 0.48
CA ASP A 94 -4.06 17.41 0.93
C ASP A 94 -3.83 16.60 2.22
N PHE A 95 -2.62 16.06 2.39
CA PHE A 95 -2.27 15.33 3.63
C PHE A 95 -2.31 16.23 4.87
N LYS A 96 -2.18 17.56 4.71
CA LYS A 96 -2.26 18.54 5.79
C LYS A 96 -3.66 18.63 6.41
N ASP A 97 -4.68 18.27 5.63
CA ASP A 97 -6.08 18.28 6.06
C ASP A 97 -6.53 16.95 6.66
N LEU A 98 -5.62 15.97 6.75
CA LEU A 98 -5.91 14.66 7.30
C LEU A 98 -5.81 14.66 8.82
N SER A 99 -6.70 13.93 9.46
CA SER A 99 -6.67 13.63 10.89
C SER A 99 -6.81 12.12 11.11
N ALA A 100 -6.36 11.64 12.26
CA ALA A 100 -6.42 10.22 12.61
C ALA A 100 -7.89 9.77 12.77
N PRO A 101 -8.40 8.88 11.90
CA PRO A 101 -9.78 8.39 12.00
C PRO A 101 -9.95 7.35 13.09
N TYR A 102 -8.84 6.82 13.63
CA TYR A 102 -8.79 5.79 14.68
C TYR A 102 -7.66 6.10 15.65
N GLU A 103 -7.72 5.50 16.82
CA GLU A 103 -6.71 5.70 17.87
C GLU A 103 -5.31 5.24 17.43
N THR A 104 -5.23 4.12 16.71
CA THR A 104 -3.96 3.56 16.23
C THR A 104 -4.07 3.15 14.77
N GLY A 105 -2.94 3.10 14.08
CA GLY A 105 -2.89 2.67 12.68
C GLY A 105 -1.50 2.74 12.07
N LEU A 106 -1.47 2.67 10.76
CA LEU A 106 -0.26 2.77 9.96
C LEU A 106 -0.49 3.74 8.80
N LEU A 107 0.33 4.79 8.74
CA LEU A 107 0.46 5.65 7.57
C LEU A 107 1.56 5.11 6.66
N LEU A 108 1.28 5.06 5.34
CA LEU A 108 2.26 4.74 4.32
C LEU A 108 2.28 5.85 3.27
N CYS A 109 3.44 6.48 3.09
CA CYS A 109 3.61 7.62 2.20
C CYS A 109 4.69 7.34 1.16
N ASN A 110 4.42 7.79 -0.07
CA ASN A 110 5.40 7.83 -1.16
C ASN A 110 5.40 9.24 -1.76
N PRO A 111 6.02 10.21 -1.08
CA PRO A 111 6.03 11.60 -1.53
C PRO A 111 6.90 11.78 -2.77
N PRO A 112 6.75 12.90 -3.52
CA PRO A 112 7.64 13.26 -4.62
C PRO A 112 9.10 13.31 -4.17
N TYR A 113 10.02 12.82 -5.01
CA TYR A 113 11.45 12.73 -4.66
C TYR A 113 12.23 13.99 -4.98
N GLY A 114 11.66 14.92 -5.77
CA GLY A 114 12.37 16.13 -6.22
C GLY A 114 13.51 15.80 -7.19
N GLU A 115 13.22 15.01 -8.23
CA GLU A 115 14.25 14.54 -9.18
C GLU A 115 14.84 15.67 -10.03
N ARG A 116 14.08 16.74 -10.29
CA ARG A 116 14.55 17.94 -11.00
C ARG A 116 15.04 18.98 -10.01
N LEU A 117 15.97 19.83 -10.46
CA LEU A 117 16.58 20.84 -9.60
C LEU A 117 15.53 21.81 -9.01
N GLU A 118 14.55 22.20 -9.82
CA GLU A 118 13.41 23.06 -9.42
C GLU A 118 12.47 22.36 -8.42
N ASP A 119 12.37 21.02 -8.49
CA ASP A 119 11.51 20.23 -7.63
C ASP A 119 12.16 19.92 -6.26
N LYS A 120 13.48 20.13 -6.10
CA LYS A 120 14.20 19.78 -4.87
C LYS A 120 13.80 20.64 -3.68
N GLU A 121 13.69 21.94 -3.86
CA GLU A 121 13.28 22.85 -2.78
C GLU A 121 11.82 22.63 -2.42
N SER A 122 10.94 22.43 -3.41
CA SER A 122 9.54 22.09 -3.19
C SER A 122 9.40 20.77 -2.43
N ALA A 123 10.24 19.78 -2.71
CA ALA A 123 10.25 18.51 -2.00
C ALA A 123 10.71 18.69 -0.53
N LYS A 124 11.70 19.54 -0.28
CA LYS A 124 12.14 19.83 1.09
C LYS A 124 11.06 20.53 1.92
N GLU A 125 10.35 21.48 1.31
CA GLU A 125 9.21 22.13 1.96
C GLU A 125 8.10 21.12 2.27
N LEU A 126 7.76 20.27 1.30
CA LEU A 126 6.80 19.20 1.50
C LEU A 126 7.21 18.28 2.67
N TYR A 127 8.49 17.91 2.76
CA TYR A 127 8.96 17.04 3.87
C TYR A 127 8.90 17.73 5.23
N LYS A 128 9.13 19.04 5.28
CA LYS A 128 8.90 19.83 6.50
C LYS A 128 7.42 19.85 6.87
N ASP A 129 6.55 20.05 5.89
CA ASP A 129 5.10 20.07 6.09
C ASP A 129 4.56 18.71 6.55
N MET A 130 5.19 17.60 6.12
CA MET A 130 4.84 16.26 6.59
C MET A 130 4.98 16.08 8.11
N ASN A 131 5.64 17.03 8.83
CA ASN A 131 5.63 17.03 10.29
C ASN A 131 4.22 17.18 10.89
N SER A 132 3.25 17.71 10.14
CA SER A 132 1.85 17.73 10.55
C SER A 132 1.31 16.32 10.80
N LEU A 133 1.70 15.34 9.97
CA LEU A 133 1.32 13.93 10.16
C LEU A 133 1.81 13.38 11.50
N TRP A 134 2.96 13.85 11.97
CA TRP A 134 3.47 13.45 13.28
C TRP A 134 2.61 13.95 14.43
N THR A 135 1.99 15.09 14.28
CA THR A 135 1.11 15.71 15.29
C THR A 135 -0.31 15.15 15.21
N GLU A 136 -0.85 15.06 13.99
CA GLU A 136 -2.25 14.66 13.76
C GLU A 136 -2.49 13.14 13.94
N PHE A 137 -1.41 12.33 13.86
CA PHE A 137 -1.46 10.88 14.01
C PHE A 137 -0.57 10.38 15.17
N PRO A 138 -0.83 10.81 16.43
CA PRO A 138 0.12 10.66 17.53
C PRO A 138 0.42 9.23 17.95
N LYS A 139 -0.46 8.27 17.65
CA LYS A 139 -0.30 6.84 17.97
C LYS A 139 -0.23 5.96 16.73
N TRP A 140 0.11 6.54 15.57
CA TRP A 140 0.22 5.80 14.33
C TRP A 140 1.69 5.59 13.97
N ASP A 141 2.01 4.39 13.55
CA ASP A 141 3.29 4.14 12.88
C ASP A 141 3.32 4.83 11.52
N LEU A 142 4.51 5.28 11.09
CA LEU A 142 4.68 5.92 9.79
C LEU A 142 5.76 5.20 8.99
N GLY A 143 5.44 4.86 7.75
CA GLY A 143 6.38 4.38 6.76
C GLY A 143 6.47 5.37 5.58
N VAL A 144 7.68 5.80 5.25
CA VAL A 144 7.92 6.69 4.10
C VAL A 144 8.97 6.09 3.20
N ILE A 145 8.64 5.97 1.91
CA ILE A 145 9.59 5.55 0.88
C ILE A 145 10.00 6.77 0.05
N THR A 146 11.30 7.02 -0.07
CA THR A 146 11.83 8.10 -0.90
C THR A 146 13.26 7.79 -1.34
N SER A 147 13.68 8.36 -2.49
CA SER A 147 15.07 8.38 -2.93
C SER A 147 15.80 9.67 -2.53
N ASN A 148 15.11 10.62 -1.92
CA ASN A 148 15.68 11.90 -1.54
C ASN A 148 16.41 11.79 -0.20
N GLU A 149 17.71 12.09 -0.19
CA GLU A 149 18.58 12.01 1.00
C GLU A 149 18.26 13.09 2.04
N ASP A 150 17.67 14.21 1.64
CA ASP A 150 17.30 15.30 2.52
C ASP A 150 16.06 15.01 3.38
N PHE A 151 15.30 13.96 3.05
CA PHE A 151 14.04 13.64 3.73
C PHE A 151 14.18 13.57 5.24
N GLN A 152 15.15 12.81 5.72
CA GLN A 152 15.29 12.60 7.18
C GLN A 152 15.68 13.89 7.91
N THR A 153 16.47 14.75 7.28
CA THR A 153 16.86 16.05 7.84
C THR A 153 15.67 17.01 7.89
N CYS A 154 14.82 17.01 6.86
CA CYS A 154 13.65 17.88 6.78
C CYS A 154 12.53 17.42 7.70
N PHE A 155 12.24 16.12 7.76
CA PHE A 155 11.23 15.53 8.62
C PHE A 155 11.68 15.51 10.10
N ASN A 156 12.97 15.47 10.37
CA ASN A 156 13.64 15.67 11.67
C ASN A 156 13.06 14.85 12.85
N HIS A 157 12.55 13.67 12.62
CA HIS A 157 12.15 12.73 13.66
C HIS A 157 13.07 11.52 13.69
N LYS A 158 13.28 10.96 14.88
CA LYS A 158 14.12 9.77 15.03
C LYS A 158 13.44 8.57 14.40
N THR A 159 14.05 8.01 13.35
CA THR A 159 13.56 6.78 12.73
C THR A 159 13.87 5.55 13.60
N GLY A 160 12.95 4.60 13.62
CA GLY A 160 13.15 3.29 14.26
C GLY A 160 14.01 2.36 13.40
N ALA A 161 13.85 2.43 12.09
CA ALA A 161 14.63 1.64 11.13
C ALA A 161 14.65 2.28 9.74
N VAL A 162 15.72 2.04 8.99
CA VAL A 162 15.84 2.41 7.58
C VAL A 162 16.18 1.17 6.77
N LYS A 163 15.37 0.86 5.76
CA LYS A 163 15.64 -0.23 4.82
C LYS A 163 16.01 0.36 3.46
N LYS A 164 17.22 0.08 3.00
CA LYS A 164 17.66 0.45 1.66
C LYS A 164 17.01 -0.48 0.63
N LEU A 165 16.40 0.08 -0.38
CA LEU A 165 15.70 -0.63 -1.44
C LEU A 165 16.20 -0.12 -2.80
N ARG A 166 15.97 -0.90 -3.84
CA ARG A 166 16.21 -0.49 -5.22
C ARG A 166 14.91 -0.56 -5.99
N ALA A 167 14.45 0.57 -6.48
CA ALA A 167 13.25 0.70 -7.32
C ALA A 167 13.69 1.02 -8.76
N GLY A 168 13.83 -0.02 -9.59
CA GLY A 168 14.42 0.12 -10.92
C GLY A 168 15.87 0.60 -10.84
N ASN A 169 16.16 1.79 -11.38
CA ASN A 169 17.49 2.41 -11.34
C ASN A 169 17.69 3.35 -10.16
N LEU A 170 16.66 3.57 -9.33
CA LEU A 170 16.72 4.47 -8.18
C LEU A 170 17.09 3.71 -6.90
N ASN A 171 18.05 4.24 -6.17
CA ASN A 171 18.28 3.85 -4.79
C ASN A 171 17.27 4.57 -3.91
N THR A 172 16.44 3.81 -3.22
CA THR A 172 15.41 4.34 -2.33
C THR A 172 15.67 3.90 -0.90
N ALA A 173 15.16 4.65 0.05
CA ALA A 173 15.14 4.29 1.45
C ALA A 173 13.71 4.21 1.95
N PHE A 174 13.40 3.18 2.71
CA PHE A 174 12.14 3.05 3.43
C PHE A 174 12.39 3.34 4.90
N TYR A 175 11.93 4.49 5.33
CA TYR A 175 12.03 4.98 6.71
C TYR A 175 10.83 4.47 7.50
N ILE A 176 11.08 3.89 8.66
CA ILE A 176 10.05 3.32 9.54
C ILE A 176 10.12 4.04 10.89
N TYR A 177 9.03 4.69 11.25
CA TYR A 177 8.86 5.38 12.52
C TYR A 177 7.83 4.62 13.35
N ARG A 178 8.25 4.12 14.51
CA ARG A 178 7.40 3.43 15.48
C ARG A 178 6.96 4.40 16.55
N ARG A 179 5.68 4.35 16.89
CA ARG A 179 5.06 5.20 17.92
C ARG A 179 4.37 4.39 19.03
N SER A 180 4.26 3.11 18.84
CA SER A 180 3.77 2.14 19.83
C SER A 180 4.91 1.53 20.62
#